data_5290044a36ee0bdb20531155ec4efa2b
#
_entry.id   5290044a36ee0bdb20531155ec4efa2b
#
_cell.length_a   1.000
_cell.length_b   1.000
_cell.length_c   1.000
_cell.angle_alpha   90.00
_cell.angle_beta   90.00
_cell.angle_gamma   90.00
#
_symmetry.space_group_name_H-M   'P 1'
#
loop_
_entity.id
_entity.type
_entity.pdbx_description
1 polymer ?
#
loop_
_entity_poly.entity_id
_entity_poly.type
_entity_poly.pdbx_seq_one_letter_code
_entity_poly.pdbx_strand_id
1 'polypeptide(L)'
;GVGKNNVENNCPILVSHLTKFGPKFLEVYNSIQNTNHEKHWVYCGLSRRAGVKPMAETLLCSKWTRIPTDKMRSDAPMLKRVLNTLSHGNSVSQLPGNDYERFIGLESTTPKQLSALALQVVNHYHNVAGKLIRVIIGDSSRKEGMDLYSIKHVHIMSPEPKYSDWHQAVSRAIRYCS
;
A
#
# COMPACT_ATOMS: atom_id res chain seq x y z
N GLY A 1 -3.22 3.93 38.33
CA GLY A 1 -2.26 4.32 37.30
C GLY A 1 -2.36 3.35 36.14
N VAL A 2 -3.07 3.73 35.06
CA VAL A 2 -3.15 2.94 33.83
C VAL A 2 -1.89 3.24 33.03
N GLY A 3 -1.06 2.22 32.82
CA GLY A 3 0.18 2.31 32.05
C GLY A 3 -0.13 2.76 30.61
N LYS A 4 0.35 3.94 30.26
CA LYS A 4 0.50 4.36 28.86
C LYS A 4 1.54 3.43 28.24
N ASN A 5 1.10 2.45 27.46
CA ASN A 5 1.97 1.61 26.67
C ASN A 5 2.75 2.49 25.69
N ASN A 6 4.05 2.57 25.91
CA ASN A 6 5.04 3.18 25.03
C ASN A 6 5.09 2.44 23.68
N VAL A 7 4.17 2.70 22.77
CA VAL A 7 4.22 2.25 21.38
C VAL A 7 5.29 3.02 20.59
N GLU A 8 5.72 4.17 21.09
CA GLU A 8 6.70 5.04 20.42
C GLU A 8 8.15 4.49 20.44
N ASN A 9 8.47 3.55 21.35
CA ASN A 9 9.86 3.06 21.51
C ASN A 9 10.24 1.91 20.59
N ASN A 10 9.35 1.41 19.72
CA ASN A 10 9.63 0.27 18.83
C ASN A 10 9.55 0.59 17.33
N CYS A 11 9.55 1.87 16.94
CA CYS A 11 9.58 2.23 15.53
C CYS A 11 11.02 2.20 14.98
N PRO A 12 11.39 1.23 14.13
CA PRO A 12 12.75 1.11 13.59
C PRO A 12 13.11 2.28 12.65
N ILE A 13 12.11 2.92 12.05
CA ILE A 13 12.30 4.04 11.13
C ILE A 13 11.40 5.19 11.54
N LEU A 14 11.96 6.17 12.22
CA LEU A 14 11.27 7.44 12.45
C LEU A 14 11.37 8.33 11.21
N VAL A 15 10.30 9.07 10.92
CA VAL A 15 10.27 10.02 9.79
C VAL A 15 11.45 11.00 9.84
N SER A 16 11.87 11.41 11.05
CA SER A 16 13.06 12.25 11.26
C SER A 16 14.37 11.62 10.76
N HIS A 17 14.47 10.30 10.73
CA HIS A 17 15.65 9.62 10.20
C HIS A 17 15.68 9.61 8.66
N LEU A 18 14.52 9.74 8.01
CA LEU A 18 14.44 9.72 6.55
C LEU A 18 15.12 10.92 5.90
N THR A 19 15.15 12.07 6.57
CA THR A 19 15.89 13.27 6.08
C THR A 19 17.34 12.96 5.82
N LYS A 20 17.96 12.12 6.66
CA LYS A 20 19.38 11.80 6.60
C LYS A 20 19.69 10.54 5.77
N PHE A 21 18.86 9.49 5.92
CA PHE A 21 19.18 8.16 5.39
C PHE A 21 18.29 7.73 4.21
N GLY A 22 17.21 8.45 3.96
CA GLY A 22 16.27 8.06 2.92
C GLY A 22 15.45 9.22 2.36
N PRO A 23 16.09 10.24 1.74
CA PRO A 23 15.37 11.44 1.28
C PRO A 23 14.26 11.11 0.28
N LYS A 24 14.42 10.09 -0.58
CA LYS A 24 13.36 9.63 -1.48
C LYS A 24 12.14 9.08 -0.73
N PHE A 25 12.36 8.30 0.35
CA PHE A 25 11.26 7.80 1.17
C PHE A 25 10.52 8.94 1.85
N LEU A 26 11.26 9.95 2.33
CA LEU A 26 10.66 11.14 2.92
C LEU A 26 9.81 11.92 1.91
N GLU A 27 10.30 12.10 0.69
CA GLU A 27 9.56 12.79 -0.38
C GLU A 27 8.26 12.06 -0.72
N VAL A 28 8.31 10.74 -0.89
CA VAL A 28 7.12 9.92 -1.14
C VAL A 28 6.16 9.97 0.05
N TYR A 29 6.69 9.86 1.27
CA TYR A 29 5.89 9.96 2.49
C TYR A 29 5.17 11.33 2.57
N ASN A 30 5.89 12.42 2.35
CA ASN A 30 5.32 13.77 2.35
C ASN A 30 4.26 13.94 1.24
N SER A 31 4.51 13.40 0.06
CA SER A 31 3.53 13.40 -1.03
C SER A 31 2.24 12.67 -0.62
N ILE A 32 2.36 11.51 0.04
CA ILE A 32 1.22 10.76 0.55
C ILE A 32 0.47 11.56 1.62
N GLN A 33 1.17 12.23 2.53
CA GLN A 33 0.54 13.01 3.60
C GLN A 33 -0.17 14.27 3.08
N ASN A 34 0.41 14.92 2.08
CA ASN A 34 -0.09 16.20 1.55
C ASN A 34 -1.25 16.04 0.55
N THR A 35 -1.49 14.83 0.04
CA THR A 35 -2.59 14.56 -0.89
C THR A 35 -3.71 13.85 -0.16
N ASN A 36 -4.86 14.52 -0.01
CA ASN A 36 -6.02 13.91 0.62
C ASN A 36 -6.88 13.16 -0.41
N HIS A 37 -7.35 11.97 -0.03
CA HIS A 37 -8.35 11.22 -0.79
C HIS A 37 -7.92 10.80 -2.21
N GLU A 38 -6.63 10.54 -2.41
CA GLU A 38 -6.06 10.09 -3.67
C GLU A 38 -5.25 8.82 -3.49
N LYS A 39 -5.33 7.91 -4.46
CA LYS A 39 -4.59 6.64 -4.41
C LYS A 39 -3.17 6.80 -4.95
N HIS A 40 -2.23 6.16 -4.24
CA HIS A 40 -0.81 6.14 -4.57
C HIS A 40 -0.34 4.74 -4.92
N TRP A 41 0.41 4.63 -6.00
CA TRP A 41 1.21 3.46 -6.33
C TRP A 41 2.69 3.75 -6.06
N VAL A 42 3.31 2.99 -5.17
CA VAL A 42 4.72 3.09 -4.84
C VAL A 42 5.43 1.86 -5.36
N TYR A 43 6.20 2.03 -6.43
CA TYR A 43 6.96 0.96 -7.04
C TYR A 43 8.40 0.97 -6.52
N CYS A 44 8.81 -0.15 -5.95
CA CYS A 44 10.15 -0.39 -5.44
C CYS A 44 10.81 -1.44 -6.35
N GLY A 45 11.61 -1.04 -7.33
CA GLY A 45 12.27 -1.94 -8.28
C GLY A 45 13.22 -2.95 -7.63
N LEU A 46 13.71 -2.63 -6.42
CA LEU A 46 14.53 -3.54 -5.64
C LEU A 46 13.66 -4.58 -4.94
N SER A 47 14.01 -5.86 -5.15
CA SER A 47 13.37 -6.97 -4.46
C SER A 47 13.91 -7.18 -3.04
N ARG A 48 13.16 -7.88 -2.19
CA ARG A 48 13.54 -8.26 -0.82
C ARG A 48 13.68 -7.07 0.15
N ARG A 49 14.77 -7.02 0.95
CA ARG A 49 14.92 -6.11 2.10
C ARG A 49 14.94 -4.62 1.77
N ALA A 50 15.33 -4.24 0.57
CA ALA A 50 15.44 -2.84 0.14
C ALA A 50 14.21 -2.35 -0.63
N GLY A 51 13.21 -3.20 -0.87
CA GLY A 51 12.02 -2.89 -1.65
C GLY A 51 10.85 -2.36 -0.80
N VAL A 52 9.79 -3.13 -0.70
CA VAL A 52 8.53 -2.77 -0.04
C VAL A 52 8.69 -2.47 1.45
N LYS A 53 9.56 -3.23 2.15
CA LYS A 53 9.67 -3.20 3.60
C LYS A 53 9.97 -1.81 4.20
N PRO A 54 10.98 -1.04 3.74
CA PRO A 54 11.29 0.26 4.34
C PRO A 54 10.12 1.24 4.25
N MET A 55 9.42 1.27 3.11
CA MET A 55 8.26 2.15 2.95
C MET A 55 7.08 1.71 3.82
N ALA A 56 6.85 0.40 3.90
CA ALA A 56 5.82 -0.17 4.76
C ALA A 56 6.08 0.15 6.24
N GLU A 57 7.32 0.01 6.71
CA GLU A 57 7.72 0.35 8.09
C GLU A 57 7.56 1.84 8.37
N THR A 58 7.90 2.71 7.41
CA THR A 58 7.67 4.16 7.54
C THR A 58 6.19 4.49 7.76
N LEU A 59 5.30 3.87 6.98
CA LEU A 59 3.86 4.06 7.13
C LEU A 59 3.34 3.49 8.46
N LEU A 60 3.79 2.29 8.87
CA LEU A 60 3.42 1.69 10.15
C LEU A 60 3.83 2.58 11.33
N CYS A 61 5.04 3.12 11.30
CA CYS A 61 5.52 4.05 12.31
C CYS A 61 4.71 5.34 12.38
N SER A 62 4.07 5.71 11.29
CA SER A 62 3.16 6.84 11.18
C SER A 62 1.69 6.48 11.45
N LYS A 63 1.44 5.35 12.12
CA LYS A 63 0.12 4.84 12.53
C LYS A 63 -0.79 4.38 11.39
N TRP A 64 -0.25 4.22 10.19
CA TRP A 64 -1.00 3.61 9.09
C TRP A 64 -1.21 2.12 9.33
N THR A 65 -2.29 1.58 8.82
CA THR A 65 -2.63 0.16 8.96
C THR A 65 -2.30 -0.60 7.69
N ARG A 66 -1.47 -1.64 7.80
CA ARG A 66 -1.20 -2.57 6.70
C ARG A 66 -2.35 -3.55 6.52
N ILE A 67 -2.78 -3.74 5.27
CA ILE A 67 -3.76 -4.74 4.87
C ILE A 67 -3.19 -5.52 3.68
N PRO A 68 -3.16 -6.84 3.70
CA PRO A 68 -3.41 -7.69 4.86
C PRO A 68 -2.38 -7.47 5.97
N THR A 69 -2.77 -7.79 7.17
CA THR A 69 -1.88 -7.80 8.33
C THR A 69 -0.96 -9.03 8.27
N ASP A 70 0.07 -9.13 9.12
CA ASP A 70 0.98 -10.29 9.12
C ASP A 70 0.30 -11.60 9.57
N LYS A 71 -0.97 -11.57 9.97
CA LYS A 71 -1.76 -12.72 10.41
C LYS A 71 -2.52 -13.38 9.26
N MET A 72 -1.80 -13.95 8.31
CA MET A 72 -2.30 -14.46 7.01
C MET A 72 -3.54 -15.37 7.06
N ARG A 73 -3.75 -16.15 8.12
CA ARG A 73 -4.91 -17.06 8.22
C ARG A 73 -6.25 -16.35 8.43
N SER A 74 -6.24 -15.15 9.03
CA SER A 74 -7.46 -14.36 9.29
C SER A 74 -7.78 -13.36 8.19
N ASP A 75 -6.81 -12.99 7.35
CA ASP A 75 -6.95 -11.89 6.41
C ASP A 75 -7.76 -12.25 5.17
N ALA A 76 -7.61 -13.46 4.63
CA ALA A 76 -8.39 -13.89 3.47
C ALA A 76 -9.91 -13.96 3.76
N PRO A 77 -10.38 -14.55 4.88
CA PRO A 77 -11.78 -14.47 5.28
C PRO A 77 -12.28 -13.04 5.52
N MET A 78 -11.46 -12.18 6.09
CA MET A 78 -11.78 -10.77 6.30
C MET A 78 -11.98 -10.04 4.96
N LEU A 79 -11.04 -10.16 4.02
CA LEU A 79 -11.15 -9.53 2.71
C LEU A 79 -12.35 -10.03 1.91
N LYS A 80 -12.67 -11.34 1.98
CA LYS A 80 -13.87 -11.89 1.37
C LYS A 80 -15.15 -11.28 1.96
N ARG A 81 -15.24 -11.12 3.28
CA ARG A 81 -16.38 -10.45 3.93
C ARG A 81 -16.49 -9.00 3.49
N VAL A 82 -15.38 -8.28 3.45
CA VAL A 82 -15.35 -6.89 2.95
C VAL A 82 -15.89 -6.81 1.52
N LEU A 83 -15.42 -7.67 0.62
CA LEU A 83 -15.89 -7.71 -0.77
C LEU A 83 -17.39 -8.03 -0.85
N ASN A 84 -17.87 -8.99 -0.09
CA ASN A 84 -19.31 -9.31 -0.04
C ASN A 84 -20.13 -8.11 0.46
N THR A 85 -19.66 -7.42 1.50
CA THR A 85 -20.34 -6.21 2.03
C THR A 85 -20.39 -5.11 0.99
N LEU A 86 -19.29 -4.88 0.28
CA LEU A 86 -19.20 -3.91 -0.81
C LEU A 86 -20.15 -4.25 -1.97
N SER A 87 -20.25 -5.52 -2.33
CA SER A 87 -21.15 -5.99 -3.42
C SER A 87 -22.62 -5.75 -3.13
N HIS A 88 -23.01 -5.64 -1.86
CA HIS A 88 -24.37 -5.34 -1.43
C HIS A 88 -24.61 -3.84 -1.17
N GLY A 89 -23.67 -2.97 -1.54
CA GLY A 89 -23.79 -1.51 -1.37
C GLY A 89 -23.71 -1.01 0.07
N ASN A 90 -23.30 -1.87 1.00
CA ASN A 90 -23.21 -1.53 2.41
C ASN A 90 -21.87 -0.83 2.74
N SER A 91 -21.92 0.05 3.74
CA SER A 91 -20.70 0.69 4.26
C SER A 91 -19.77 -0.32 4.92
N VAL A 92 -18.48 -0.28 4.60
CA VAL A 92 -17.48 -1.19 5.14
C VAL A 92 -16.89 -0.60 6.42
N SER A 93 -17.38 -1.02 7.57
CA SER A 93 -16.78 -0.73 8.88
C SER A 93 -15.81 -1.83 9.37
N GLN A 94 -15.57 -2.86 8.56
CA GLN A 94 -14.88 -4.10 9.00
C GLN A 94 -13.37 -4.13 8.73
N LEU A 95 -12.82 -3.16 8.02
CA LEU A 95 -11.37 -3.07 7.84
C LEU A 95 -10.73 -2.46 9.10
N PRO A 96 -9.63 -3.03 9.59
CA PRO A 96 -8.90 -2.46 10.71
C PRO A 96 -8.29 -1.11 10.34
N GLY A 97 -8.07 -0.25 11.35
CA GLY A 97 -7.49 1.08 11.16
C GLY A 97 -8.46 2.12 10.61
N ASN A 98 -7.96 3.31 10.36
CA ASN A 98 -8.74 4.45 9.94
C ASN A 98 -8.96 4.48 8.42
N ASP A 99 -10.05 5.10 7.98
CA ASP A 99 -10.26 5.41 6.58
C ASP A 99 -9.14 6.31 6.06
N TYR A 100 -8.72 6.09 4.80
CA TYR A 100 -7.61 6.79 4.14
C TYR A 100 -6.21 6.59 4.73
N GLU A 101 -6.06 5.81 5.81
CA GLU A 101 -4.77 5.50 6.46
C GLU A 101 -4.44 4.01 6.36
N ARG A 102 -4.85 3.36 5.27
CA ARG A 102 -4.55 1.94 5.01
C ARG A 102 -3.70 1.78 3.77
N PHE A 103 -2.80 0.81 3.84
CA PHE A 103 -1.95 0.45 2.71
C PHE A 103 -1.83 -1.06 2.55
N ILE A 104 -1.42 -1.49 1.34
CA ILE A 104 -1.02 -2.86 1.07
C ILE A 104 0.44 -2.90 0.62
N GLY A 105 1.16 -3.94 1.05
CA GLY A 105 2.49 -4.28 0.55
C GLY A 105 2.40 -5.60 -0.22
N LEU A 106 2.72 -5.56 -1.51
CA LEU A 106 2.68 -6.69 -2.42
C LEU A 106 4.12 -7.13 -2.72
N GLU A 107 4.55 -8.16 -2.03
CA GLU A 107 5.88 -8.74 -2.16
C GLU A 107 5.81 -10.10 -2.85
N SER A 108 6.96 -10.60 -3.32
CA SER A 108 7.07 -11.97 -3.87
C SER A 108 6.61 -13.05 -2.88
N THR A 109 6.76 -12.80 -1.59
CA THR A 109 6.35 -13.69 -0.49
C THR A 109 4.85 -13.64 -0.19
N THR A 110 4.13 -12.61 -0.66
CA THR A 110 2.68 -12.51 -0.43
C THR A 110 1.94 -13.58 -1.25
N PRO A 111 1.11 -14.43 -0.64
CA PRO A 111 0.36 -15.45 -1.37
C PRO A 111 -0.49 -14.84 -2.49
N LYS A 112 -0.48 -15.49 -3.65
CA LYS A 112 -1.21 -15.00 -4.84
C LYS A 112 -2.71 -14.79 -4.57
N GLN A 113 -3.35 -15.71 -3.85
CA GLN A 113 -4.77 -15.59 -3.52
C GLN A 113 -5.05 -14.37 -2.63
N LEU A 114 -4.19 -14.10 -1.64
CA LEU A 114 -4.33 -12.96 -0.76
C LEU A 114 -4.10 -11.64 -1.51
N SER A 115 -3.09 -11.61 -2.38
CA SER A 115 -2.84 -10.47 -3.27
C SER A 115 -4.03 -10.19 -4.18
N ALA A 116 -4.64 -11.22 -4.75
CA ALA A 116 -5.80 -11.07 -5.62
C ALA A 116 -7.01 -10.48 -4.88
N LEU A 117 -7.30 -10.97 -3.67
CA LEU A 117 -8.39 -10.43 -2.85
C LEU A 117 -8.13 -8.96 -2.45
N ALA A 118 -6.90 -8.64 -2.05
CA ALA A 118 -6.53 -7.27 -1.70
C ALA A 118 -6.66 -6.33 -2.90
N LEU A 119 -6.25 -6.76 -4.10
CA LEU A 119 -6.39 -5.99 -5.33
C LEU A 119 -7.86 -5.78 -5.73
N GLN A 120 -8.74 -6.75 -5.49
CA GLN A 120 -10.18 -6.55 -5.70
C GLN A 120 -10.73 -5.44 -4.80
N VAL A 121 -10.30 -5.36 -3.53
CA VAL A 121 -10.68 -4.24 -2.64
C VAL A 121 -10.10 -2.92 -3.13
N VAL A 122 -8.82 -2.91 -3.53
CA VAL A 122 -8.16 -1.71 -4.09
C VAL A 122 -8.92 -1.15 -5.29
N ASN A 123 -9.33 -2.04 -6.18
CA ASN A 123 -9.96 -1.69 -7.46
C ASN A 123 -11.48 -1.50 -7.37
N HIS A 124 -12.06 -1.74 -6.20
CA HIS A 124 -13.49 -1.59 -6.02
C HIS A 124 -13.93 -0.13 -6.20
N TYR A 125 -15.10 0.11 -6.80
CA TYR A 125 -15.60 1.46 -7.08
C TYR A 125 -15.80 2.31 -5.80
N HIS A 126 -16.08 1.71 -4.65
CA HIS A 126 -16.12 2.40 -3.35
C HIS A 126 -14.73 2.85 -2.86
N ASN A 127 -13.66 2.39 -3.51
CA ASN A 127 -12.28 2.75 -3.17
C ASN A 127 -11.64 3.71 -4.20
N VAL A 128 -12.40 4.35 -5.05
CA VAL A 128 -11.87 5.29 -6.06
C VAL A 128 -11.03 6.39 -5.41
N ALA A 129 -11.49 6.94 -4.30
CA ALA A 129 -10.78 7.96 -3.53
C ALA A 129 -9.74 7.42 -2.52
N GLY A 130 -9.50 6.09 -2.47
CA GLY A 130 -8.57 5.50 -1.52
C GLY A 130 -9.09 5.35 -0.08
N LYS A 131 -10.40 5.42 0.12
CA LYS A 131 -11.02 5.34 1.45
C LYS A 131 -10.68 4.02 2.17
N LEU A 132 -10.72 2.91 1.45
CA LEU A 132 -10.49 1.58 2.00
C LEU A 132 -8.99 1.24 2.04
N ILE A 133 -8.30 1.43 0.91
CA ILE A 133 -6.87 1.22 0.75
C ILE A 133 -6.34 2.36 -0.13
N ARG A 134 -5.49 3.19 0.43
CA ARG A 134 -5.01 4.40 -0.24
C ARG A 134 -3.64 4.22 -0.88
N VAL A 135 -2.74 3.49 -0.25
CA VAL A 135 -1.37 3.31 -0.72
C VAL A 135 -1.14 1.85 -1.07
N ILE A 136 -0.63 1.62 -2.27
CA ILE A 136 -0.21 0.32 -2.75
C ILE A 136 1.30 0.36 -2.92
N ILE A 137 2.02 -0.57 -2.31
CA ILE A 137 3.47 -0.69 -2.42
C ILE A 137 3.77 -2.05 -3.06
N GLY A 138 4.57 -2.07 -4.11
CA GLY A 138 4.95 -3.33 -4.76
C GLY A 138 6.40 -3.34 -5.21
N ASP A 139 6.96 -4.53 -5.30
CA ASP A 139 8.30 -4.77 -5.82
C ASP A 139 8.29 -5.20 -7.29
N SER A 140 9.48 -5.44 -7.85
CA SER A 140 9.66 -5.86 -9.25
C SER A 140 8.96 -7.19 -9.59
N SER A 141 8.67 -8.05 -8.60
CA SER A 141 7.95 -9.31 -8.82
C SER A 141 6.47 -9.08 -9.18
N ARG A 142 5.96 -7.88 -8.91
CA ARG A 142 4.57 -7.48 -9.12
C ARG A 142 4.37 -6.57 -10.32
N LYS A 143 5.42 -6.36 -11.14
CA LYS A 143 5.29 -5.60 -12.38
C LYS A 143 4.44 -6.28 -13.44
N GLU A 144 4.17 -7.59 -13.30
CA GLU A 144 3.30 -8.35 -14.21
C GLU A 144 2.01 -8.81 -13.52
N GLY A 145 0.89 -8.76 -14.25
CA GLY A 145 -0.39 -9.33 -13.79
C GLY A 145 -1.18 -8.50 -12.78
N MET A 146 -0.82 -7.25 -12.53
CA MET A 146 -1.63 -6.32 -11.72
C MET A 146 -2.25 -5.23 -12.58
N ASP A 147 -3.55 -5.06 -12.48
CA ASP A 147 -4.25 -3.89 -12.96
C ASP A 147 -4.64 -3.03 -11.75
N LEU A 148 -4.30 -1.75 -11.81
CA LEU A 148 -4.62 -0.78 -10.75
C LEU A 148 -5.50 0.32 -11.33
N TYR A 149 -6.66 0.56 -10.71
CA TYR A 149 -7.60 1.56 -11.17
C TYR A 149 -7.62 2.79 -10.26
N SER A 150 -7.85 3.95 -10.88
CA SER A 150 -7.97 5.24 -10.18
C SER A 150 -6.73 5.63 -9.36
N ILE A 151 -5.54 5.26 -9.81
CA ILE A 151 -4.29 5.75 -9.25
C ILE A 151 -4.08 7.19 -9.71
N LYS A 152 -3.77 8.08 -8.78
CA LYS A 152 -3.47 9.49 -9.06
C LYS A 152 -1.98 9.81 -8.99
N HIS A 153 -1.25 9.10 -8.15
CA HIS A 153 0.18 9.31 -7.95
C HIS A 153 0.96 8.00 -8.14
N VAL A 154 2.01 8.08 -8.93
CA VAL A 154 2.94 6.97 -9.15
C VAL A 154 4.32 7.40 -8.66
N HIS A 155 4.86 6.65 -7.71
CA HIS A 155 6.18 6.89 -7.13
C HIS A 155 7.12 5.76 -7.51
N ILE A 156 8.22 6.08 -8.18
CA ILE A 156 9.26 5.12 -8.57
C ILE A 156 10.46 5.31 -7.64
N MET A 157 10.64 4.38 -6.72
CA MET A 157 11.67 4.46 -5.68
C MET A 157 13.07 4.17 -6.22
N SER A 158 13.18 3.30 -7.22
CA SER A 158 14.43 2.94 -7.85
C SER A 158 14.26 2.93 -9.37
N PRO A 159 15.23 3.48 -10.11
CA PRO A 159 15.22 3.39 -11.56
C PRO A 159 15.37 1.93 -12.00
N GLU A 160 14.60 1.52 -12.97
CA GLU A 160 14.79 0.24 -13.64
C GLU A 160 15.92 0.38 -14.68
N PRO A 161 16.77 -0.65 -14.84
CA PRO A 161 17.87 -0.61 -15.80
C PRO A 161 17.42 -0.48 -17.26
N LYS A 162 16.20 -0.96 -17.55
CA LYS A 162 15.60 -0.94 -18.89
C LYS A 162 14.36 -0.04 -18.92
N TYR A 163 14.27 0.78 -19.94
CA TYR A 163 13.10 1.63 -20.18
C TYR A 163 11.79 0.81 -20.28
N SER A 164 11.85 -0.37 -20.89
CA SER A 164 10.70 -1.27 -20.98
C SER A 164 10.13 -1.67 -19.61
N ASP A 165 11.00 -1.93 -18.64
CA ASP A 165 10.61 -2.32 -17.30
C ASP A 165 9.99 -1.15 -16.53
N TRP A 166 10.57 0.04 -16.68
CA TRP A 166 10.00 1.27 -16.16
C TRP A 166 8.63 1.55 -16.78
N HIS A 167 8.52 1.47 -18.09
CA HIS A 167 7.26 1.69 -18.80
C HIS A 167 6.18 0.70 -18.37
N GLN A 168 6.53 -0.57 -18.17
CA GLN A 168 5.60 -1.57 -17.64
C GLN A 168 5.09 -1.23 -16.23
N ALA A 169 5.98 -0.81 -15.32
CA ALA A 169 5.60 -0.45 -13.96
C ALA A 169 4.63 0.75 -13.94
N VAL A 170 4.87 1.74 -14.78
CA VAL A 170 4.04 2.96 -14.88
C VAL A 170 2.73 2.69 -15.62
N SER A 171 2.76 2.00 -16.74
CA SER A 171 1.58 1.78 -17.61
C SER A 171 0.46 1.01 -16.90
N ARG A 172 0.79 0.18 -15.91
CA ARG A 172 -0.20 -0.55 -15.10
C ARG A 172 -0.98 0.32 -14.15
N ALA A 173 -0.37 1.41 -13.68
CA ALA A 173 -1.03 2.38 -12.81
C ALA A 173 -1.83 3.43 -13.60
N ILE A 174 -1.51 3.60 -14.90
CA ILE A 174 -2.10 4.63 -15.77
C ILE A 174 -3.16 4.04 -16.72
N ARG A 175 -3.54 2.79 -16.55
CA ARG A 175 -4.64 2.23 -17.35
C ARG A 175 -5.91 3.03 -17.08
N TYR A 176 -6.20 3.94 -18.01
CA TYR A 176 -7.50 4.58 -18.10
C TYR A 176 -8.55 3.52 -18.40
N CYS A 177 -9.63 3.54 -17.67
CA CYS A 177 -10.84 2.91 -18.14
C CYS A 177 -11.24 3.66 -19.45
N SER A 178 -10.99 3.03 -20.57
CA SER A 178 -11.65 3.37 -21.82
C SER A 178 -13.09 2.90 -21.77
#